data_e98c9d2bb99703807d2e438f14bf9dd8
#
_entry.id   e98c9d2bb99703807d2e438f14bf9dd8
#
_cell.length_a   1.000
_cell.length_b   1.000
_cell.length_c   1.000
_cell.angle_alpha   90.00
_cell.angle_beta   90.00
_cell.angle_gamma   90.00
#
_symmetry.space_group_name_H-M   'P 1'
#
loop_
_entity.id
_entity.type
_entity.pdbx_description
1 polymer ?
#
loop_
_entity_poly.entity_id
_entity_poly.type
_entity_poly.pdbx_seq_one_letter_code
_entity_poly.pdbx_strand_id
1 'polypeptide(L)'
;WGRGGRCVAAVGVWVQGGSGGGGWVGEAGLLVGAGGAGGAGALGGGATGVGGAGGNGGTAGLLFGAGGAGGAGGFGFGGAGGAGGLGGKAGLIGDGGDGGAGGNGTGAKGGDGGAGGGAILVGNGGNGGNAGSGTPNGSAGTGGAGGLLGKNGMNGLP
;
A
#
# COMPACT_ATOMS: atom_id res chain seq x y z
N TRP A 1 5.71 15.71 -4.70
CA TRP A 1 6.72 15.33 -5.70
C TRP A 1 7.58 14.25 -5.14
N GLY A 2 7.29 13.03 -5.50
CA GLY A 2 7.98 11.91 -4.97
C GLY A 2 9.00 11.34 -5.92
N ARG A 3 9.99 12.09 -6.33
CA ARG A 3 11.14 11.51 -7.02
C ARG A 3 12.31 11.43 -6.07
N GLY A 4 12.80 10.24 -5.86
CA GLY A 4 14.05 10.04 -5.16
C GLY A 4 15.23 10.57 -5.95
N GLY A 5 16.21 11.10 -5.29
CA GLY A 5 17.47 11.51 -5.89
C GLY A 5 18.21 10.31 -6.47
N ARG A 6 19.18 10.55 -7.31
CA ARG A 6 19.89 9.49 -8.07
C ARG A 6 20.63 8.47 -7.21
N CYS A 7 21.03 8.81 -6.03
CA CYS A 7 21.80 7.91 -5.16
C CYS A 7 21.27 7.82 -3.75
N VAL A 8 20.36 8.70 -3.37
CA VAL A 8 19.81 8.77 -2.02
C VAL A 8 18.33 9.04 -2.11
N ALA A 9 17.67 8.29 -1.56
CA ALA A 9 16.40 8.18 -1.35
C ALA A 9 15.42 9.13 -1.24
N ALA A 10 14.45 9.15 -1.23
CA ALA A 10 13.37 9.37 -0.66
C ALA A 10 12.28 9.78 -1.15
N VAL A 11 11.26 9.74 -1.19
CA VAL A 11 10.38 10.10 -0.92
C VAL A 11 9.15 10.43 -0.99
N GLY A 12 8.30 10.79 -1.14
CA GLY A 12 7.06 11.52 -1.17
C GLY A 12 5.85 10.70 -0.82
N VAL A 13 5.04 11.26 0.00
CA VAL A 13 3.68 10.82 0.24
C VAL A 13 2.77 11.84 -0.40
N TRP A 14 1.89 11.38 -1.26
CA TRP A 14 0.90 12.26 -1.89
C TRP A 14 -0.49 11.77 -1.59
N VAL A 15 -1.33 12.68 -1.18
CA VAL A 15 -2.76 12.42 -1.00
C VAL A 15 -3.51 13.32 -1.96
N GLN A 16 -4.35 12.73 -2.76
CA GLN A 16 -5.23 13.51 -3.62
C GLN A 16 -6.58 13.68 -2.92
N GLY A 17 -6.95 14.91 -2.71
CA GLY A 17 -8.26 15.24 -2.16
C GLY A 17 -9.37 15.06 -3.18
N GLY A 18 -10.55 14.86 -2.70
CA GLY A 18 -11.75 14.68 -3.51
C GLY A 18 -12.47 13.37 -3.20
N SER A 19 -13.71 13.26 -3.63
CA SER A 19 -14.46 12.02 -3.44
C SER A 19 -13.87 10.93 -4.33
N GLY A 20 -13.32 9.92 -3.72
CA GLY A 20 -12.76 8.78 -4.42
C GLY A 20 -11.39 8.99 -5.04
N GLY A 21 -10.64 9.98 -4.61
CA GLY A 21 -9.27 10.16 -5.10
C GLY A 21 -8.34 9.05 -4.63
N GLY A 22 -7.45 8.61 -5.50
CA GLY A 22 -6.39 7.67 -5.18
C GLY A 22 -5.17 8.35 -4.58
N GLY A 23 -4.36 7.60 -3.88
CA GLY A 23 -3.06 8.05 -3.43
C GLY A 23 -2.00 7.92 -4.53
N TRP A 24 -0.95 8.65 -4.37
CA TRP A 24 0.19 8.60 -5.27
C TRP A 24 1.33 7.78 -4.67
N VAL A 25 2.19 7.30 -5.50
CA VAL A 25 3.37 6.53 -5.08
C VAL A 25 4.62 7.40 -5.09
N GLY A 26 5.51 7.14 -4.15
CA GLY A 26 6.85 7.69 -4.18
C GLY A 26 7.84 6.63 -4.65
N GLU A 27 8.76 7.03 -5.47
CA GLU A 27 9.82 6.14 -5.95
C GLU A 27 11.13 6.45 -5.24
N ALA A 28 11.94 5.44 -5.04
CA ALA A 28 13.26 5.62 -4.48
C ALA A 28 14.26 6.10 -5.52
N GLY A 29 15.39 6.52 -5.03
CA GLY A 29 16.53 6.84 -5.88
C GLY A 29 17.02 5.62 -6.66
N LEU A 30 17.88 5.85 -7.66
CA LEU A 30 18.30 4.83 -8.60
C LEU A 30 19.01 3.63 -7.96
N LEU A 31 19.87 3.86 -6.97
CA LEU A 31 20.75 2.82 -6.43
C LEU A 31 20.45 2.51 -4.98
N VAL A 32 20.33 3.50 -4.15
CA VAL A 32 20.08 3.39 -2.71
C VAL A 32 18.90 4.26 -2.34
N GLY A 33 17.93 3.70 -1.65
CA GLY A 33 16.84 4.47 -1.13
C GLY A 33 15.58 3.67 -0.84
N ALA A 34 14.84 4.10 0.17
CA ALA A 34 13.56 3.52 0.52
C ALA A 34 12.45 4.05 -0.41
N GLY A 35 11.53 3.21 -0.78
CA GLY A 35 10.34 3.63 -1.50
C GLY A 35 9.45 4.50 -0.62
N GLY A 36 8.81 5.50 -1.19
CA GLY A 36 7.86 6.34 -0.48
C GLY A 36 6.56 5.59 -0.16
N ALA A 37 5.92 5.94 0.93
CA ALA A 37 4.62 5.37 1.28
C ALA A 37 3.54 5.88 0.32
N GLY A 38 2.60 5.01 0.00
CA GLY A 38 1.40 5.41 -0.75
C GLY A 38 0.50 6.32 0.08
N GLY A 39 -0.14 7.27 -0.55
CA GLY A 39 -1.12 8.13 0.10
C GLY A 39 -2.41 7.39 0.44
N ALA A 40 -3.07 7.82 1.49
CA ALA A 40 -4.36 7.25 1.87
C ALA A 40 -5.44 7.60 0.84
N GLY A 41 -6.39 6.71 0.63
CA GLY A 41 -7.56 6.98 -0.19
C GLY A 41 -8.47 8.02 0.46
N ALA A 42 -9.14 8.79 -0.35
CA ALA A 42 -10.07 9.81 0.10
C ALA A 42 -11.37 9.19 0.63
N LEU A 43 -12.01 9.90 1.56
CA LEU A 43 -13.32 9.52 2.06
C LEU A 43 -14.37 9.63 0.94
N GLY A 44 -15.24 8.64 0.86
CA GLY A 44 -16.43 8.74 0.03
C GLY A 44 -17.50 9.56 0.74
N GLY A 45 -17.99 10.60 0.09
CA GLY A 45 -19.03 11.48 0.60
C GLY A 45 -20.42 11.14 0.11
N GLY A 46 -21.45 11.52 0.85
CA GLY A 46 -22.84 11.37 0.47
C GLY A 46 -23.41 9.97 0.73
N ALA A 47 -24.68 9.79 0.36
CA ALA A 47 -25.45 8.58 0.63
C ALA A 47 -24.98 7.33 -0.15
N THR A 48 -24.17 7.51 -1.18
CA THR A 48 -23.64 6.45 -2.04
C THR A 48 -22.15 6.64 -2.29
N GLY A 49 -21.47 7.39 -1.41
CA GLY A 49 -20.06 7.68 -1.58
C GLY A 49 -19.16 6.47 -1.39
N VAL A 50 -18.40 6.14 -2.42
CA VAL A 50 -17.41 5.07 -2.40
C VAL A 50 -16.08 5.63 -1.93
N GLY A 51 -15.43 4.95 -1.01
CA GLY A 51 -14.10 5.34 -0.52
C GLY A 51 -13.07 5.22 -1.65
N GLY A 52 -12.12 6.15 -1.69
CA GLY A 52 -11.02 6.10 -2.66
C GLY A 52 -10.02 5.00 -2.32
N ALA A 53 -9.40 4.43 -3.33
CA ALA A 53 -8.32 3.48 -3.14
C ALA A 53 -7.09 4.14 -2.53
N GLY A 54 -6.37 3.44 -1.68
CA GLY A 54 -5.05 3.86 -1.20
C GLY A 54 -4.03 3.79 -2.33
N GLY A 55 -3.05 4.67 -2.28
CA GLY A 55 -1.94 4.63 -3.23
C GLY A 55 -0.98 3.49 -2.94
N ASN A 56 -0.36 2.96 -3.96
CA ASN A 56 0.66 1.94 -3.82
C ASN A 56 1.93 2.52 -3.19
N GLY A 57 2.64 1.71 -2.44
CA GLY A 57 3.97 2.05 -1.97
C GLY A 57 4.96 2.10 -3.13
N GLY A 58 5.94 2.99 -3.05
CA GLY A 58 6.99 3.09 -4.05
C GLY A 58 7.99 1.95 -3.93
N THR A 59 8.61 1.61 -5.05
CA THR A 59 9.70 0.64 -5.08
C THR A 59 10.97 1.23 -4.48
N ALA A 60 11.79 0.39 -3.87
CA ALA A 60 13.09 0.78 -3.36
C ALA A 60 14.10 1.00 -4.49
N GLY A 61 15.26 1.54 -4.12
CA GLY A 61 16.41 1.61 -5.02
C GLY A 61 16.87 0.22 -5.44
N LEU A 62 17.68 0.16 -6.51
CA LEU A 62 18.06 -1.10 -7.12
C LEU A 62 18.86 -2.02 -6.17
N LEU A 63 19.74 -1.45 -5.35
CA LEU A 63 20.68 -2.20 -4.53
C LEU A 63 20.23 -2.31 -3.08
N PHE A 64 20.00 -1.18 -2.42
CA PHE A 64 19.61 -1.13 -1.02
C PHE A 64 18.34 -0.33 -0.84
N GLY A 65 17.45 -0.81 -0.04
CA GLY A 65 16.30 -0.06 0.41
C GLY A 65 15.07 -0.93 0.64
N ALA A 66 14.23 -0.48 1.55
CA ALA A 66 12.94 -1.10 1.80
C ALA A 66 11.89 -0.56 0.82
N GLY A 67 10.96 -1.38 0.41
CA GLY A 67 9.78 -0.93 -0.33
C GLY A 67 8.87 -0.07 0.55
N GLY A 68 8.21 0.90 -0.04
CA GLY A 68 7.25 1.74 0.67
C GLY A 68 5.96 1.00 0.99
N ALA A 69 5.33 1.34 2.10
CA ALA A 69 4.03 0.78 2.45
C ALA A 69 2.92 1.31 1.52
N GLY A 70 1.94 0.47 1.23
CA GLY A 70 0.72 0.90 0.56
C GLY A 70 -0.16 1.76 1.47
N GLY A 71 -0.85 2.73 0.90
CA GLY A 71 -1.79 3.57 1.63
C GLY A 71 -3.10 2.83 1.95
N ALA A 72 -3.74 3.21 3.05
CA ALA A 72 -5.05 2.66 3.40
C ALA A 72 -6.14 3.13 2.43
N GLY A 73 -7.11 2.27 2.19
CA GLY A 73 -8.32 2.65 1.47
C GLY A 73 -9.19 3.62 2.27
N GLY A 74 -9.90 4.49 1.59
CA GLY A 74 -10.79 5.46 2.19
C GLY A 74 -12.09 4.84 2.67
N PHE A 75 -12.69 5.46 3.68
CA PHE A 75 -13.99 5.06 4.20
C PHE A 75 -15.11 5.39 3.20
N GLY A 76 -16.04 4.50 3.00
CA GLY A 76 -17.23 4.72 2.18
C GLY A 76 -18.47 5.00 3.02
N PHE A 77 -19.00 6.22 2.93
CA PHE A 77 -20.25 6.60 3.57
C PHE A 77 -21.41 6.23 2.66
N GLY A 78 -22.20 5.25 3.04
CA GLY A 78 -23.32 4.76 2.23
C GLY A 78 -22.90 3.96 1.00
N GLY A 79 -21.60 3.79 0.77
CA GLY A 79 -21.04 3.01 -0.33
C GLY A 79 -19.94 2.05 0.14
N ALA A 80 -19.24 1.47 -0.81
CA ALA A 80 -18.15 0.54 -0.54
C ALA A 80 -16.92 1.27 0.02
N GLY A 81 -16.17 0.59 0.87
CA GLY A 81 -14.85 1.04 1.28
C GLY A 81 -13.84 0.94 0.13
N GLY A 82 -12.86 1.82 0.09
CA GLY A 82 -11.78 1.79 -0.89
C GLY A 82 -10.79 0.68 -0.63
N ALA A 83 -10.18 0.14 -1.66
CA ALA A 83 -9.13 -0.87 -1.52
C ALA A 83 -7.85 -0.25 -0.92
N GLY A 84 -7.12 -1.02 -0.15
CA GLY A 84 -5.78 -0.65 0.28
C GLY A 84 -4.77 -0.73 -0.87
N GLY A 85 -3.76 0.12 -0.84
CA GLY A 85 -2.70 0.11 -1.83
C GLY A 85 -1.73 -1.05 -1.64
N LEU A 86 -1.04 -1.42 -2.68
CA LEU A 86 -0.01 -2.47 -2.65
C LEU A 86 1.25 -1.98 -1.94
N GLY A 87 1.94 -2.87 -1.25
CA GLY A 87 3.28 -2.60 -0.75
C GLY A 87 4.29 -2.56 -1.89
N GLY A 88 5.26 -1.68 -1.79
CA GLY A 88 6.34 -1.56 -2.76
C GLY A 88 7.37 -2.68 -2.65
N LYS A 89 8.05 -2.95 -3.74
CA LYS A 89 9.13 -3.96 -3.76
C LYS A 89 10.39 -3.40 -3.12
N ALA A 90 11.15 -4.28 -2.46
CA ALA A 90 12.47 -3.96 -1.96
C ALA A 90 13.50 -3.91 -3.07
N GLY A 91 14.65 -3.32 -2.76
CA GLY A 91 15.86 -3.50 -3.55
C GLY A 91 16.45 -4.91 -3.37
N LEU A 92 17.71 -5.09 -3.82
CA LEU A 92 18.40 -6.37 -3.67
C LEU A 92 18.51 -6.76 -2.20
N ILE A 93 18.80 -5.79 -1.32
CA ILE A 93 18.85 -5.95 0.13
C ILE A 93 17.85 -4.98 0.75
N GLY A 94 16.87 -5.50 1.43
CA GLY A 94 15.81 -4.74 2.10
C GLY A 94 14.49 -5.49 2.14
N ASP A 95 13.60 -5.04 2.99
CA ASP A 95 12.29 -5.66 3.17
C ASP A 95 11.27 -5.08 2.20
N GLY A 96 10.33 -5.89 1.75
CA GLY A 96 9.17 -5.42 1.00
C GLY A 96 8.25 -4.56 1.87
N GLY A 97 7.57 -3.59 1.28
CA GLY A 97 6.62 -2.74 1.98
C GLY A 97 5.31 -3.48 2.30
N ASP A 98 4.67 -3.12 3.39
CA ASP A 98 3.38 -3.69 3.76
C ASP A 98 2.26 -3.20 2.82
N GLY A 99 1.27 -4.00 2.58
CA GLY A 99 0.05 -3.60 1.90
C GLY A 99 -0.83 -2.73 2.80
N GLY A 100 -1.54 -1.78 2.22
CA GLY A 100 -2.47 -0.92 2.94
C GLY A 100 -3.76 -1.65 3.34
N ALA A 101 -4.36 -1.26 4.44
CA ALA A 101 -5.65 -1.79 4.86
C ALA A 101 -6.78 -1.34 3.91
N GLY A 102 -7.78 -2.18 3.73
CA GLY A 102 -9.01 -1.79 3.06
C GLY A 102 -9.83 -0.82 3.92
N GLY A 103 -10.50 0.11 3.26
CA GLY A 103 -11.41 1.04 3.94
C GLY A 103 -12.74 0.38 4.32
N ASN A 104 -13.35 0.86 5.37
CA ASN A 104 -14.66 0.37 5.76
C ASN A 104 -15.78 0.95 4.86
N GLY A 105 -16.80 0.17 4.58
CA GLY A 105 -17.99 0.59 3.88
C GLY A 105 -19.22 0.47 4.77
N THR A 106 -20.10 1.48 4.80
CA THR A 106 -21.32 1.43 5.62
C THR A 106 -22.55 0.99 4.85
N GLY A 107 -22.56 1.11 3.56
CA GLY A 107 -23.71 0.76 2.71
C GLY A 107 -23.44 -0.37 1.73
N ALA A 108 -22.22 -0.86 1.67
CA ALA A 108 -21.81 -1.90 0.73
C ALA A 108 -20.56 -2.63 1.23
N LYS A 109 -19.90 -3.34 0.34
CA LYS A 109 -18.71 -4.14 0.65
C LYS A 109 -17.60 -3.29 1.28
N GLY A 110 -16.90 -3.86 2.29
CA GLY A 110 -15.63 -3.30 2.76
C GLY A 110 -14.55 -3.40 1.69
N GLY A 111 -13.58 -2.49 1.72
CA GLY A 111 -12.46 -2.52 0.79
C GLY A 111 -11.54 -3.71 0.99
N ASP A 112 -10.93 -4.18 -0.06
CA ASP A 112 -9.94 -5.26 0.04
C ASP A 112 -8.61 -4.70 0.55
N GLY A 113 -7.91 -5.50 1.37
CA GLY A 113 -6.55 -5.15 1.80
C GLY A 113 -5.57 -5.30 0.66
N GLY A 114 -4.57 -4.43 0.60
CA GLY A 114 -3.51 -4.50 -0.40
C GLY A 114 -2.51 -5.63 -0.13
N ALA A 115 -1.92 -6.17 -1.16
CA ALA A 115 -0.86 -7.18 -1.02
C ALA A 115 0.44 -6.53 -0.53
N GLY A 116 1.22 -7.28 0.24
CA GLY A 116 2.57 -6.87 0.64
C GLY A 116 3.54 -6.97 -0.53
N GLY A 117 4.54 -6.10 -0.53
CA GLY A 117 5.61 -6.12 -1.53
C GLY A 117 6.63 -7.23 -1.29
N GLY A 118 7.30 -7.66 -2.34
CA GLY A 118 8.32 -8.70 -2.25
C GLY A 118 9.72 -8.15 -1.95
N ALA A 119 10.55 -9.00 -1.37
CA ALA A 119 12.00 -8.83 -1.29
C ALA A 119 12.68 -9.66 -2.38
N ILE A 120 13.93 -9.33 -2.71
CA ILE A 120 14.63 -9.98 -3.82
C ILE A 120 15.65 -11.00 -3.32
N LEU A 121 16.68 -10.57 -2.60
CA LEU A 121 17.77 -11.43 -2.17
C LEU A 121 17.81 -11.57 -0.66
N VAL A 122 18.00 -10.49 0.06
CA VAL A 122 18.05 -10.46 1.52
C VAL A 122 16.98 -9.53 2.04
N GLY A 123 16.03 -10.06 2.75
CA GLY A 123 14.94 -9.31 3.34
C GLY A 123 13.64 -10.07 3.38
N ASN A 124 12.72 -9.62 4.20
CA ASN A 124 11.41 -10.22 4.33
C ASN A 124 10.42 -9.62 3.34
N GLY A 125 9.42 -10.40 2.96
CA GLY A 125 8.26 -9.83 2.28
C GLY A 125 7.42 -8.98 3.22
N GLY A 126 6.80 -7.94 2.70
CA GLY A 126 5.86 -7.11 3.47
C GLY A 126 4.57 -7.87 3.78
N ASN A 127 3.90 -7.49 4.85
CA ASN A 127 2.63 -8.10 5.22
C ASN A 127 1.50 -7.62 4.29
N GLY A 128 0.49 -8.45 4.12
CA GLY A 128 -0.75 -8.02 3.47
C GLY A 128 -1.57 -7.12 4.39
N GLY A 129 -2.31 -6.18 3.81
CA GLY A 129 -3.21 -5.29 4.53
C GLY A 129 -4.48 -6.01 4.99
N ASN A 130 -5.05 -5.55 6.08
CA ASN A 130 -6.30 -6.10 6.60
C ASN A 130 -7.48 -5.72 5.69
N ALA A 131 -8.51 -6.56 5.69
CA ALA A 131 -9.76 -6.23 5.01
C ALA A 131 -10.50 -5.10 5.72
N GLY A 132 -11.20 -4.28 4.97
CA GLY A 132 -12.14 -3.32 5.51
C GLY A 132 -13.47 -3.99 5.87
N SER A 133 -14.11 -3.48 6.90
CA SER A 133 -15.44 -3.95 7.31
C SER A 133 -16.51 -3.44 6.37
N GLY A 134 -17.52 -4.25 6.14
CA GLY A 134 -18.66 -3.89 5.27
C GLY A 134 -19.66 -5.04 5.21
N THR A 135 -20.59 -4.94 4.29
CA THR A 135 -21.56 -6.02 4.04
C THR A 135 -21.55 -6.40 2.56
N PRO A 136 -20.78 -7.42 2.18
CA PRO A 136 -19.84 -8.21 3.00
C PRO A 136 -18.54 -7.48 3.34
N ASN A 137 -17.72 -8.06 4.20
CA ASN A 137 -16.37 -7.55 4.44
C ASN A 137 -15.52 -7.65 3.17
N GLY A 138 -14.47 -6.85 3.09
CA GLY A 138 -13.45 -6.98 2.06
C GLY A 138 -12.64 -8.27 2.20
N SER A 139 -11.75 -8.50 1.27
CA SER A 139 -10.78 -9.60 1.32
C SER A 139 -9.48 -9.12 1.96
N ALA A 140 -8.81 -9.98 2.71
CA ALA A 140 -7.50 -9.67 3.24
C ALA A 140 -6.44 -9.67 2.13
N GLY A 141 -5.47 -8.79 2.23
CA GLY A 141 -4.31 -8.77 1.34
C GLY A 141 -3.36 -9.95 1.62
N THR A 142 -2.68 -10.40 0.61
CA THR A 142 -1.67 -11.46 0.72
C THR A 142 -0.33 -10.88 1.18
N GLY A 143 0.42 -11.66 1.95
CA GLY A 143 1.80 -11.31 2.27
C GLY A 143 2.70 -11.37 1.04
N GLY A 144 3.70 -10.52 0.99
CA GLY A 144 4.71 -10.54 -0.07
C GLY A 144 5.71 -11.67 0.09
N ALA A 145 6.36 -12.05 -1.00
CA ALA A 145 7.40 -13.06 -0.97
C ALA A 145 8.67 -12.53 -0.29
N GLY A 146 9.27 -13.33 0.57
CA GLY A 146 10.59 -13.05 1.11
C GLY A 146 11.68 -13.29 0.06
N GLY A 147 12.83 -12.67 0.26
CA GLY A 147 14.01 -12.93 -0.55
C GLY A 147 14.60 -14.31 -0.27
N LEU A 148 15.71 -14.61 -0.93
CA LEU A 148 16.43 -15.88 -0.73
C LEU A 148 16.80 -16.11 0.74
N LEU A 149 17.22 -15.04 1.43
CA LEU A 149 17.50 -15.02 2.85
C LEU A 149 16.45 -14.14 3.54
N GLY A 150 15.25 -14.62 3.67
CA GLY A 150 14.16 -13.90 4.29
C GLY A 150 12.90 -14.73 4.39
N LYS A 151 11.90 -14.19 5.05
CA LYS A 151 10.61 -14.85 5.25
C LYS A 151 9.54 -14.15 4.41
N ASN A 152 8.53 -14.91 4.02
CA ASN A 152 7.34 -14.31 3.44
C ASN A 152 6.60 -13.46 4.48
N GLY A 153 5.97 -12.40 4.02
CA GLY A 153 5.06 -11.62 4.84
C GLY A 153 3.80 -12.41 5.20
N MET A 154 3.15 -11.99 6.25
CA MET A 154 1.88 -12.58 6.67
C MET A 154 0.73 -12.03 5.84
N ASN A 155 -0.32 -12.82 5.66
CA ASN A 155 -1.55 -12.28 5.10
C ASN A 155 -2.23 -11.34 6.10
N GLY A 156 -3.00 -10.38 5.58
CA GLY A 156 -3.84 -9.54 6.40
C GLY A 156 -4.95 -10.33 7.10
N LEU A 157 -5.65 -9.67 8.00
CA LEU A 157 -6.81 -10.23 8.68
C LEU A 157 -8.08 -9.98 7.85
N PRO A 158 -9.04 -10.94 7.85
CA PRO A 158 -10.31 -10.78 7.16
C PRO A 158 -11.23 -9.74 7.82
#